data_2f46952b4c74b419f36a489157cd3630
#
_entry.id   2f46952b4c74b419f36a489157cd3630
#
_cell.length_a   1.000
_cell.length_b   1.000
_cell.length_c   1.000
_cell.angle_alpha   90.00
_cell.angle_beta   90.00
_cell.angle_gamma   90.00
#
_symmetry.space_group_name_H-M   'P 1'
#
loop_
_entity.id
_entity.type
_entity.pdbx_description
1 polymer ?
#
loop_
_entity_poly.entity_id
_entity_poly.type
_entity_poly.pdbx_seq_one_letter_code
_entity_poly.pdbx_strand_id
1 'polypeptide(L)'
;MKNFKIILLAIIGLFSMSCDLDEDPIFLDSEAVYTDINVAKGALDGIYQALTSYNAQERRIFAINGFSGLFTAGKNGGNNVNNINNANLFSLKPTYDADSEAMWGGLYSVIARCNGAIQNVVTVIEPSTSDESGFNDIAGQAYFVRAWSYFSLTRLWGDVPLWLSLPNNENLHLATSPSKDVYAQIIADAEMAASLMNGNFGTGYPRQYAANMLLAKVYMTLATNPDLRADGVSEMDYWQLAYDQAMQVYGQYSLVADYSSLFTDTNENSPESIWELQISQDAANSQMGRNFTPWKYKLGQHFGWLRVSADVYDHHASTYPNDPRLEGTYLHSYNRADNGNLITVYPSNPARPNFSKAHPYFFKFTEKDTQHSNQYGDQNVIIYRYGEVLIMLAEISNELDNGQQLGFVTELLSRVGMSPQGAYFGTQDEFREAVMYEYRFEMLGEGEDAHNNRRRGFDYFLNKTILFHNNNPIHNPSVDLTLSTDETQVMSLPIPLIEINTNDLID
;
A
#
# COMPACT_ATOMS: atom_id res chain seq x y z
N MET A 1 26.34 37.27 -65.37
CA MET A 1 27.20 36.68 -64.31
C MET A 1 27.43 37.61 -63.12
N LYS A 2 27.51 38.94 -63.26
CA LYS A 2 27.69 39.84 -62.10
C LYS A 2 26.49 39.87 -61.13
N ASN A 3 25.27 39.87 -61.66
CA ASN A 3 24.04 39.87 -60.80
C ASN A 3 23.76 38.58 -60.08
N PHE A 4 24.23 37.42 -60.57
CA PHE A 4 24.09 36.15 -59.93
C PHE A 4 25.01 35.98 -58.68
N LYS A 5 26.19 36.59 -58.70
CA LYS A 5 27.11 36.65 -57.57
C LYS A 5 26.61 37.56 -56.45
N ILE A 6 25.89 38.61 -56.74
CA ILE A 6 25.30 39.50 -55.72
C ILE A 6 24.12 38.83 -55.04
N ILE A 7 23.27 38.11 -55.77
CA ILE A 7 22.16 37.33 -55.20
C ILE A 7 22.68 36.20 -54.35
N LEU A 8 23.74 35.53 -54.75
CA LEU A 8 24.35 34.44 -53.95
C LEU A 8 24.99 34.95 -52.64
N LEU A 9 25.61 36.13 -52.64
CA LEU A 9 26.14 36.80 -51.44
C LEU A 9 25.03 37.32 -50.53
N ALA A 10 23.89 37.77 -51.06
CA ALA A 10 22.74 38.17 -50.25
C ALA A 10 22.03 36.98 -49.59
N ILE A 11 22.00 35.81 -50.24
CA ILE A 11 21.45 34.58 -49.67
C ILE A 11 22.37 34.01 -48.57
N ILE A 12 23.68 34.09 -48.73
CA ILE A 12 24.65 33.65 -47.69
C ILE A 12 24.60 34.62 -46.48
N GLY A 13 24.34 35.91 -46.67
CA GLY A 13 24.21 36.89 -45.59
C GLY A 13 22.91 36.72 -44.79
N LEU A 14 21.86 36.11 -45.37
CA LEU A 14 20.60 35.80 -44.65
C LEU A 14 20.66 34.51 -43.79
N PHE A 15 21.61 33.62 -44.05
CA PHE A 15 21.85 32.44 -43.24
C PHE A 15 22.79 32.66 -42.03
N SER A 16 23.43 33.80 -41.93
CA SER A 16 24.29 34.18 -40.80
C SER A 16 23.56 34.98 -39.70
N MET A 17 22.26 35.21 -39.80
CA MET A 17 21.40 35.57 -38.70
C MET A 17 20.79 34.27 -38.14
N SER A 18 21.62 33.37 -37.68
CA SER A 18 21.26 32.43 -36.65
C SER A 18 20.89 33.29 -35.43
N CYS A 19 19.62 33.46 -35.14
CA CYS A 19 19.23 33.73 -33.76
C CYS A 19 19.96 32.71 -32.90
N ASP A 20 20.74 33.18 -31.98
CA ASP A 20 21.08 32.49 -30.79
C ASP A 20 19.74 32.23 -30.09
N LEU A 21 19.11 31.11 -30.40
CA LEU A 21 18.08 30.48 -29.62
C LEU A 21 18.81 29.68 -28.55
N ASP A 22 19.62 30.36 -27.78
CA ASP A 22 19.82 30.00 -26.38
C ASP A 22 18.52 30.37 -25.68
N GLU A 23 17.43 29.68 -26.02
CA GLU A 23 16.41 29.40 -25.05
C GLU A 23 17.10 28.46 -24.04
N ASP A 24 17.63 29.05 -22.97
CA ASP A 24 17.81 28.29 -21.78
C ASP A 24 16.51 27.50 -21.59
N PRO A 25 16.55 26.17 -21.68
CA PRO A 25 15.36 25.41 -21.40
C PRO A 25 14.89 25.92 -20.07
N ILE A 26 13.62 26.28 -19.92
CA ILE A 26 13.00 26.66 -18.65
C ILE A 26 12.96 25.38 -17.82
N PHE A 27 14.11 24.84 -17.50
CA PHE A 27 14.28 23.99 -16.35
C PHE A 27 14.24 24.96 -15.17
N LEU A 28 13.14 24.92 -14.43
CA LEU A 28 13.13 25.52 -13.11
C LEU A 28 14.36 24.99 -12.39
N ASP A 29 15.31 25.87 -12.09
CA ASP A 29 16.44 25.53 -11.26
C ASP A 29 15.88 24.86 -10.01
N SER A 30 16.42 23.69 -9.63
CA SER A 30 15.91 22.95 -8.48
C SER A 30 15.89 23.79 -7.22
N GLU A 31 16.84 24.73 -7.07
CA GLU A 31 16.87 25.70 -5.98
C GLU A 31 15.70 26.70 -6.07
N ALA A 32 15.29 27.12 -7.26
CA ALA A 32 14.17 28.07 -7.46
C ALA A 32 12.80 27.43 -7.12
N VAL A 33 12.64 26.12 -7.27
CA VAL A 33 11.39 25.40 -6.96
C VAL A 33 11.03 25.53 -5.49
N TYR A 34 12.02 25.51 -4.60
CA TYR A 34 11.81 25.45 -3.15
C TYR A 34 11.99 26.79 -2.43
N THR A 35 11.98 27.90 -3.17
CA THR A 35 12.01 29.29 -2.61
C THR A 35 10.63 29.92 -2.54
N ASP A 36 9.65 29.44 -3.31
CA ASP A 36 8.24 29.85 -3.27
C ASP A 36 7.37 28.70 -2.76
N ILE A 37 6.57 28.95 -1.75
CA ILE A 37 5.76 27.93 -1.07
C ILE A 37 4.73 27.26 -2.02
N ASN A 38 4.17 28.01 -2.99
CA ASN A 38 3.20 27.44 -3.92
C ASN A 38 3.90 26.53 -4.97
N VAL A 39 5.11 26.90 -5.38
CA VAL A 39 5.90 26.09 -6.30
C VAL A 39 6.39 24.82 -5.59
N ALA A 40 6.88 24.95 -4.35
CA ALA A 40 7.28 23.84 -3.51
C ALA A 40 6.12 22.87 -3.20
N LYS A 41 4.91 23.42 -2.98
CA LYS A 41 3.69 22.60 -2.87
C LYS A 41 3.42 21.80 -4.14
N GLY A 42 3.63 22.38 -5.32
CA GLY A 42 3.54 21.66 -6.60
C GLY A 42 4.53 20.48 -6.68
N ALA A 43 5.73 20.60 -6.12
CA ALA A 43 6.67 19.49 -6.03
C ALA A 43 6.17 18.39 -5.05
N LEU A 44 5.56 18.77 -3.92
CA LEU A 44 4.89 17.82 -3.00
C LEU A 44 3.74 17.10 -3.72
N ASP A 45 2.89 17.83 -4.46
CA ASP A 45 1.81 17.22 -5.25
C ASP A 45 2.37 16.24 -6.27
N GLY A 46 3.55 16.52 -6.84
CA GLY A 46 4.29 15.60 -7.71
C GLY A 46 4.75 14.32 -7.02
N ILE A 47 5.07 14.34 -5.73
CA ILE A 47 5.37 13.13 -4.94
C ILE A 47 4.11 12.27 -4.82
N TYR A 48 2.98 12.85 -4.42
CA TYR A 48 1.71 12.12 -4.29
C TYR A 48 1.21 11.61 -5.64
N GLN A 49 1.35 12.38 -6.73
CA GLN A 49 1.01 11.92 -8.07
C GLN A 49 1.83 10.69 -8.48
N ALA A 50 3.12 10.64 -8.16
CA ALA A 50 3.93 9.46 -8.42
C ALA A 50 3.45 8.25 -7.59
N LEU A 51 3.12 8.48 -6.33
CA LEU A 51 2.62 7.45 -5.42
C LEU A 51 1.25 6.91 -5.86
N THR A 52 0.37 7.74 -6.40
CA THR A 52 -0.94 7.32 -6.93
C THR A 52 -0.88 6.77 -8.35
N SER A 53 0.29 6.75 -8.98
CA SER A 53 0.45 6.19 -10.31
C SER A 53 0.07 4.71 -10.37
N TYR A 54 -0.36 4.25 -11.55
CA TYR A 54 -0.71 2.87 -11.80
C TYR A 54 0.35 1.86 -11.30
N ASN A 55 1.63 2.15 -11.54
CA ASN A 55 2.71 1.25 -11.13
C ASN A 55 2.93 1.25 -9.61
N ALA A 56 2.91 2.42 -8.97
CA ALA A 56 3.16 2.51 -7.53
C ALA A 56 1.97 2.02 -6.70
N GLN A 57 0.73 2.17 -7.16
CA GLN A 57 -0.46 1.89 -6.36
C GLN A 57 -1.23 0.64 -6.79
N GLU A 58 -1.69 0.54 -8.04
CA GLU A 58 -2.50 -0.62 -8.45
C GLU A 58 -1.70 -1.92 -8.50
N ARG A 59 -0.49 -1.83 -9.06
CA ARG A 59 0.43 -2.96 -9.11
C ARG A 59 0.84 -3.38 -7.70
N ARG A 60 1.07 -2.40 -6.81
CA ARG A 60 1.33 -2.66 -5.39
C ARG A 60 0.18 -3.42 -4.73
N ILE A 61 -1.07 -2.93 -4.85
CA ILE A 61 -2.23 -3.60 -4.29
C ILE A 61 -2.38 -5.02 -4.83
N PHE A 62 -2.19 -5.20 -6.13
CA PHE A 62 -2.28 -6.51 -6.75
C PHE A 62 -1.17 -7.45 -6.27
N ALA A 63 0.08 -6.99 -6.26
CA ALA A 63 1.23 -7.80 -5.83
C ALA A 63 1.15 -8.17 -4.35
N ILE A 64 0.84 -7.22 -3.46
CA ILE A 64 0.74 -7.48 -2.02
C ILE A 64 -0.40 -8.48 -1.72
N ASN A 65 -1.58 -8.29 -2.31
CA ASN A 65 -2.70 -9.20 -2.09
C ASN A 65 -2.43 -10.58 -2.71
N GLY A 66 -1.79 -10.63 -3.87
CA GLY A 66 -1.33 -11.88 -4.48
C GLY A 66 -0.35 -12.64 -3.59
N PHE A 67 0.55 -11.92 -2.93
CA PHE A 67 1.56 -12.52 -2.05
C PHE A 67 1.09 -12.73 -0.61
N SER A 68 -0.16 -12.40 -0.28
CA SER A 68 -0.71 -12.58 1.08
C SER A 68 -1.04 -14.03 1.45
N GLY A 69 -1.34 -14.87 0.46
CA GLY A 69 -1.88 -16.22 0.67
C GLY A 69 -3.39 -16.25 1.00
N LEU A 70 -4.07 -15.10 0.97
CA LEU A 70 -5.51 -14.97 1.28
C LEU A 70 -6.36 -14.76 0.02
N PHE A 71 -5.72 -14.47 -1.09
CA PHE A 71 -6.36 -14.25 -2.40
C PHE A 71 -5.97 -15.34 -3.40
N THR A 72 -6.73 -15.45 -4.46
CA THR A 72 -6.50 -16.47 -5.49
C THR A 72 -6.73 -15.94 -6.90
N ALA A 73 -5.94 -16.47 -7.84
CA ALA A 73 -6.00 -16.14 -9.26
C ALA A 73 -6.37 -17.34 -10.15
N GLY A 74 -6.68 -18.50 -9.57
CA GLY A 74 -6.91 -19.75 -10.29
C GLY A 74 -5.64 -20.33 -10.92
N LYS A 75 -5.72 -21.60 -11.34
CA LYS A 75 -4.55 -22.38 -11.82
C LYS A 75 -3.83 -21.80 -13.04
N ASN A 76 -4.54 -21.08 -13.90
CA ASN A 76 -4.02 -20.50 -15.13
C ASN A 76 -3.91 -18.98 -15.09
N GLY A 77 -3.74 -18.40 -13.89
CA GLY A 77 -3.61 -16.97 -13.71
C GLY A 77 -4.93 -16.21 -13.56
N GLY A 78 -6.07 -16.92 -13.48
CA GLY A 78 -7.37 -16.32 -13.18
C GLY A 78 -8.02 -15.52 -14.31
N ASN A 79 -9.07 -14.82 -13.97
CA ASN A 79 -9.83 -13.99 -14.91
C ASN A 79 -8.98 -12.86 -15.47
N ASN A 80 -8.70 -12.88 -16.76
CA ASN A 80 -7.93 -11.87 -17.51
C ASN A 80 -6.47 -11.66 -17.06
N VAL A 81 -6.04 -12.31 -16.00
CA VAL A 81 -4.66 -12.39 -15.59
C VAL A 81 -4.14 -13.75 -16.06
N ASN A 82 -4.23 -13.99 -17.36
CA ASN A 82 -3.81 -15.24 -18.02
C ASN A 82 -2.28 -15.34 -18.07
N ASN A 83 -1.64 -15.10 -16.92
CA ASN A 83 -0.22 -15.14 -16.78
C ASN A 83 0.14 -16.18 -15.72
N ILE A 84 0.99 -17.14 -16.10
CA ILE A 84 1.50 -18.14 -15.16
C ILE A 84 2.26 -17.50 -14.00
N ASN A 85 2.86 -16.33 -14.20
CA ASN A 85 3.57 -15.58 -13.16
C ASN A 85 2.62 -15.12 -12.06
N ASN A 86 1.39 -14.70 -12.42
CA ASN A 86 0.38 -14.34 -11.43
C ASN A 86 -0.10 -15.55 -10.63
N ALA A 87 -0.31 -16.71 -11.29
CA ALA A 87 -0.61 -17.94 -10.57
C ALA A 87 0.52 -18.33 -9.61
N ASN A 88 1.78 -18.09 -9.98
CA ASN A 88 2.94 -18.32 -9.12
C ASN A 88 2.93 -17.36 -7.93
N LEU A 89 2.71 -16.07 -8.15
CA LEU A 89 2.62 -15.07 -7.07
C LEU A 89 1.53 -15.45 -6.05
N PHE A 90 0.32 -15.74 -6.53
CA PHE A 90 -0.82 -16.13 -5.68
C PHE A 90 -0.67 -17.51 -5.03
N SER A 91 0.19 -18.39 -5.53
CA SER A 91 0.56 -19.64 -4.88
C SER A 91 1.80 -19.55 -4.00
N LEU A 92 2.27 -18.34 -3.71
CA LEU A 92 3.47 -18.06 -2.93
C LEU A 92 4.74 -18.72 -3.50
N LYS A 93 4.83 -18.75 -4.82
CA LYS A 93 6.01 -19.16 -5.60
C LYS A 93 6.46 -18.03 -6.50
N PRO A 94 6.78 -16.85 -5.92
CA PRO A 94 7.06 -15.69 -6.72
C PRO A 94 8.21 -15.96 -7.67
N THR A 95 8.01 -15.54 -8.90
CA THR A 95 9.03 -15.46 -9.93
C THR A 95 9.16 -14.00 -10.32
N TYR A 96 10.10 -13.70 -11.21
CA TYR A 96 10.18 -12.35 -11.78
C TYR A 96 8.90 -12.05 -12.56
N ASP A 97 8.07 -11.17 -12.02
CA ASP A 97 6.80 -10.81 -12.61
C ASP A 97 6.67 -9.30 -12.79
N ALA A 98 5.86 -8.92 -13.78
CA ALA A 98 5.71 -7.52 -14.16
C ALA A 98 5.03 -6.65 -13.09
N ASP A 99 4.25 -7.25 -12.18
CA ASP A 99 3.55 -6.48 -11.13
C ASP A 99 4.50 -6.13 -10.00
N SER A 100 5.33 -7.08 -9.56
CA SER A 100 6.37 -6.84 -8.56
C SER A 100 7.45 -5.88 -9.08
N GLU A 101 7.88 -6.03 -10.35
CA GLU A 101 8.83 -5.13 -11.01
C GLU A 101 8.28 -3.70 -11.12
N ALA A 102 7.02 -3.56 -11.53
CA ALA A 102 6.39 -2.24 -11.64
C ALA A 102 6.22 -1.57 -10.27
N MET A 103 5.90 -2.33 -9.22
CA MET A 103 5.85 -1.83 -7.85
C MET A 103 7.21 -1.35 -7.37
N TRP A 104 8.28 -2.14 -7.58
CA TRP A 104 9.65 -1.76 -7.24
C TRP A 104 10.04 -0.43 -7.89
N GLY A 105 9.96 -0.33 -9.21
CA GLY A 105 10.31 0.88 -9.95
C GLY A 105 9.44 2.08 -9.58
N GLY A 106 8.14 1.85 -9.32
CA GLY A 106 7.21 2.89 -8.86
C GLY A 106 7.62 3.48 -7.51
N LEU A 107 7.96 2.64 -6.53
CA LEU A 107 8.40 3.09 -5.21
C LEU A 107 9.74 3.82 -5.25
N TYR A 108 10.72 3.36 -6.04
CA TYR A 108 11.98 4.07 -6.22
C TYR A 108 11.81 5.42 -6.94
N SER A 109 10.87 5.53 -7.88
CA SER A 109 10.50 6.81 -8.49
C SER A 109 9.94 7.80 -7.47
N VAL A 110 9.13 7.32 -6.52
CA VAL A 110 8.63 8.12 -5.39
C VAL A 110 9.77 8.54 -4.48
N ILE A 111 10.66 7.61 -4.09
CA ILE A 111 11.85 7.89 -3.25
C ILE A 111 12.74 8.98 -3.87
N ALA A 112 12.99 8.91 -5.18
CA ALA A 112 13.79 9.92 -5.87
C ALA A 112 13.17 11.33 -5.76
N ARG A 113 11.84 11.45 -5.91
CA ARG A 113 11.13 12.74 -5.74
C ARG A 113 11.19 13.22 -4.29
N CYS A 114 11.05 12.33 -3.31
CA CYS A 114 11.21 12.66 -1.90
C CYS A 114 12.64 13.16 -1.61
N ASN A 115 13.66 12.50 -2.15
CA ASN A 115 15.05 12.92 -2.00
C ASN A 115 15.28 14.34 -2.55
N GLY A 116 14.69 14.65 -3.71
CA GLY A 116 14.74 16.00 -4.29
C GLY A 116 14.13 17.07 -3.37
N ALA A 117 12.97 16.78 -2.76
CA ALA A 117 12.34 17.70 -1.81
C ALA A 117 13.17 17.84 -0.52
N ILE A 118 13.61 16.74 0.08
CA ILE A 118 14.39 16.74 1.34
C ILE A 118 15.71 17.49 1.19
N GLN A 119 16.36 17.39 0.03
CA GLN A 119 17.64 18.07 -0.22
C GLN A 119 17.51 19.57 -0.41
N ASN A 120 16.37 20.06 -0.88
CA ASN A 120 16.22 21.45 -1.31
C ASN A 120 15.29 22.28 -0.42
N VAL A 121 14.41 21.66 0.38
CA VAL A 121 13.53 22.39 1.29
C VAL A 121 14.30 22.80 2.54
N VAL A 122 14.29 24.10 2.83
CA VAL A 122 14.87 24.63 4.07
C VAL A 122 13.82 24.56 5.19
N THR A 123 14.14 23.83 6.25
CA THR A 123 13.28 23.70 7.44
C THR A 123 13.70 24.68 8.54
N VAL A 124 12.73 25.15 9.32
CA VAL A 124 12.93 26.06 10.45
C VAL A 124 12.42 25.41 11.73
N ILE A 125 13.23 25.37 12.79
CA ILE A 125 12.88 24.70 14.06
C ILE A 125 11.64 25.37 14.71
N GLU A 126 11.61 26.71 14.69
CA GLU A 126 10.49 27.49 15.24
C GLU A 126 9.98 28.44 14.13
N PRO A 127 9.06 27.97 13.27
CA PRO A 127 8.56 28.77 12.17
C PRO A 127 7.79 29.99 12.70
N SER A 128 8.17 31.17 12.19
CA SER A 128 7.56 32.45 12.55
C SER A 128 6.54 32.91 11.52
N THR A 129 6.51 32.31 10.35
CA THR A 129 5.61 32.61 9.24
C THR A 129 4.85 31.36 8.76
N SER A 130 3.74 31.57 8.05
CA SER A 130 3.00 30.47 7.44
C SER A 130 3.80 29.72 6.39
N ASP A 131 4.67 30.43 5.66
CA ASP A 131 5.52 29.84 4.62
C ASP A 131 6.59 28.95 5.23
N GLU A 132 7.26 29.38 6.29
CA GLU A 132 8.20 28.55 7.05
C GLU A 132 7.51 27.28 7.60
N SER A 133 6.30 27.43 8.14
CA SER A 133 5.45 26.29 8.57
C SER A 133 5.08 25.38 7.40
N GLY A 134 4.76 25.94 6.24
CA GLY A 134 4.47 25.20 5.03
C GLY A 134 5.68 24.44 4.49
N PHE A 135 6.87 25.04 4.49
CA PHE A 135 8.11 24.36 4.09
C PHE A 135 8.43 23.18 5.04
N ASN A 136 8.25 23.37 6.35
CA ASN A 136 8.38 22.26 7.30
C ASN A 136 7.42 21.11 6.98
N ASP A 137 6.15 21.41 6.69
CA ASP A 137 5.16 20.39 6.34
C ASP A 137 5.53 19.65 5.03
N ILE A 138 6.02 20.36 4.00
CA ILE A 138 6.52 19.75 2.75
C ILE A 138 7.66 18.78 3.03
N ALA A 139 8.67 19.21 3.80
CA ALA A 139 9.79 18.35 4.16
C ALA A 139 9.30 17.15 4.99
N GLY A 140 8.44 17.37 5.97
CA GLY A 140 7.87 16.32 6.81
C GLY A 140 7.12 15.26 5.99
N GLN A 141 6.32 15.69 5.03
CA GLN A 141 5.61 14.78 4.14
C GLN A 141 6.55 14.04 3.19
N ALA A 142 7.61 14.67 2.70
CA ALA A 142 8.63 13.99 1.89
C ALA A 142 9.37 12.91 2.71
N TYR A 143 9.75 13.19 3.95
CA TYR A 143 10.30 12.20 4.88
C TYR A 143 9.30 11.05 5.14
N PHE A 144 8.05 11.37 5.43
CA PHE A 144 7.00 10.36 5.66
C PHE A 144 6.84 9.42 4.47
N VAL A 145 6.69 9.95 3.26
CA VAL A 145 6.48 9.15 2.05
C VAL A 145 7.73 8.32 1.72
N ARG A 146 8.95 8.84 1.95
CA ARG A 146 10.19 8.07 1.79
C ARG A 146 10.27 6.91 2.78
N ALA A 147 9.99 7.16 4.06
CA ALA A 147 9.94 6.14 5.10
C ALA A 147 8.92 5.05 4.77
N TRP A 148 7.71 5.42 4.36
CA TRP A 148 6.66 4.49 3.98
C TRP A 148 7.04 3.66 2.75
N SER A 149 7.70 4.28 1.77
CA SER A 149 8.17 3.59 0.56
C SER A 149 9.24 2.55 0.90
N TYR A 150 10.22 2.89 1.72
CA TYR A 150 11.22 1.94 2.19
C TYR A 150 10.63 0.85 3.07
N PHE A 151 9.69 1.17 3.95
CA PHE A 151 8.99 0.16 4.74
C PHE A 151 8.20 -0.81 3.87
N SER A 152 7.60 -0.33 2.77
CA SER A 152 6.94 -1.18 1.79
C SER A 152 7.93 -2.07 1.03
N LEU A 153 9.08 -1.54 0.62
CA LEU A 153 10.13 -2.29 -0.07
C LEU A 153 10.75 -3.37 0.82
N THR A 154 11.28 -2.99 2.00
CA THR A 154 12.04 -3.93 2.84
C THR A 154 11.18 -5.06 3.40
N ARG A 155 9.88 -4.83 3.65
CA ARG A 155 8.96 -5.91 4.08
C ARG A 155 8.70 -6.97 3.01
N LEU A 156 8.90 -6.66 1.73
CA LEU A 156 8.66 -7.58 0.62
C LEU A 156 9.94 -8.18 0.04
N TRP A 157 11.02 -7.41 -0.04
CA TRP A 157 12.27 -7.85 -0.69
C TRP A 157 13.44 -8.06 0.29
N GLY A 158 13.29 -7.66 1.55
CA GLY A 158 14.38 -7.72 2.51
C GLY A 158 15.40 -6.60 2.27
N ASP A 159 16.65 -6.96 1.97
CA ASP A 159 17.72 -6.02 1.68
C ASP A 159 17.49 -5.31 0.35
N VAL A 160 17.55 -3.97 0.37
CA VAL A 160 17.25 -3.13 -0.80
C VAL A 160 18.25 -1.97 -0.92
N PRO A 161 18.49 -1.42 -2.12
CA PRO A 161 19.32 -0.22 -2.27
C PRO A 161 18.76 0.97 -1.50
N LEU A 162 19.56 1.60 -0.64
CA LEU A 162 19.14 2.71 0.24
C LEU A 162 19.58 4.06 -0.34
N TRP A 163 18.81 4.60 -1.27
CA TRP A 163 19.00 5.89 -1.89
C TRP A 163 18.50 7.03 -0.99
N LEU A 164 19.41 7.83 -0.42
CA LEU A 164 19.11 9.00 0.43
C LEU A 164 19.36 10.34 -0.27
N SER A 165 19.87 10.30 -1.48
CA SER A 165 20.10 11.46 -2.36
C SER A 165 19.73 11.10 -3.80
N LEU A 166 19.65 12.11 -4.65
CA LEU A 166 19.51 11.89 -6.08
C LEU A 166 20.78 11.26 -6.65
N PRO A 167 20.66 10.28 -7.57
CA PRO A 167 21.82 9.75 -8.27
C PRO A 167 22.59 10.87 -9.01
N ASN A 168 23.88 10.73 -9.10
CA ASN A 168 24.73 11.60 -9.92
C ASN A 168 25.63 10.74 -10.83
N ASN A 169 26.45 11.37 -11.67
CA ASN A 169 27.29 10.67 -12.64
C ASN A 169 28.35 9.74 -12.04
N GLU A 170 28.58 9.83 -10.71
CA GLU A 170 29.57 9.03 -10.00
C GLU A 170 28.93 7.83 -9.27
N ASN A 171 27.62 7.88 -9.01
CA ASN A 171 26.91 6.86 -8.25
C ASN A 171 25.57 6.51 -8.91
N LEU A 172 25.60 5.96 -10.10
CA LEU A 172 24.40 5.50 -10.79
C LEU A 172 23.91 4.13 -10.28
N HIS A 173 24.77 3.38 -9.60
CA HIS A 173 24.49 2.06 -9.05
C HIS A 173 24.73 2.05 -7.54
N LEU A 174 23.92 1.31 -6.80
CA LEU A 174 24.03 1.15 -5.37
C LEU A 174 23.74 -0.30 -4.98
N ALA A 175 24.61 -0.90 -4.19
CA ALA A 175 24.37 -2.22 -3.63
C ALA A 175 23.17 -2.22 -2.68
N THR A 176 22.59 -3.38 -2.43
CA THR A 176 21.60 -3.54 -1.37
C THR A 176 22.22 -3.19 0.00
N SER A 177 21.44 -2.53 0.82
CA SER A 177 21.76 -2.29 2.24
C SER A 177 21.07 -3.34 3.10
N PRO A 178 21.70 -3.81 4.18
CA PRO A 178 21.03 -4.71 5.12
C PRO A 178 19.69 -4.14 5.61
N SER A 179 18.69 -4.97 5.70
CA SER A 179 17.35 -4.56 6.18
C SER A 179 17.40 -3.81 7.50
N LYS A 180 18.28 -4.21 8.43
CA LYS A 180 18.51 -3.52 9.71
C LYS A 180 18.86 -2.03 9.53
N ASP A 181 19.70 -1.71 8.56
CA ASP A 181 20.11 -0.32 8.27
C ASP A 181 18.97 0.45 7.58
N VAL A 182 18.22 -0.22 6.72
CA VAL A 182 17.01 0.34 6.10
C VAL A 182 15.98 0.69 7.17
N TYR A 183 15.72 -0.19 8.14
CA TYR A 183 14.82 0.09 9.27
C TYR A 183 15.27 1.25 10.13
N ALA A 184 16.58 1.38 10.38
CA ALA A 184 17.13 2.53 11.11
C ALA A 184 16.84 3.85 10.37
N GLN A 185 16.99 3.87 9.04
CA GLN A 185 16.66 5.05 8.24
C GLN A 185 15.14 5.32 8.19
N ILE A 186 14.31 4.28 8.11
CA ILE A 186 12.84 4.43 8.17
C ILE A 186 12.43 5.11 9.47
N ILE A 187 13.01 4.70 10.61
CA ILE A 187 12.72 5.32 11.90
C ILE A 187 13.14 6.79 11.89
N ALA A 188 14.37 7.09 11.47
CA ALA A 188 14.86 8.47 11.41
C ALA A 188 13.98 9.39 10.55
N ASP A 189 13.59 8.91 9.37
CA ASP A 189 12.68 9.65 8.47
C ASP A 189 11.29 9.84 9.09
N ALA A 190 10.72 8.80 9.70
CA ALA A 190 9.38 8.86 10.27
C ALA A 190 9.32 9.74 11.54
N GLU A 191 10.37 9.75 12.36
CA GLU A 191 10.52 10.68 13.50
C GLU A 191 10.64 12.14 13.02
N MET A 192 11.43 12.38 11.98
CA MET A 192 11.52 13.71 11.37
C MET A 192 10.16 14.13 10.80
N ALA A 193 9.47 13.24 10.11
CA ALA A 193 8.12 13.48 9.60
C ALA A 193 7.14 13.83 10.72
N ALA A 194 7.10 13.06 11.82
CA ALA A 194 6.22 13.32 12.95
C ALA A 194 6.47 14.69 13.61
N SER A 195 7.72 15.17 13.56
CA SER A 195 8.10 16.48 14.11
C SER A 195 7.74 17.65 13.19
N LEU A 196 7.76 17.47 11.87
CA LEU A 196 7.61 18.53 10.88
C LEU A 196 6.20 18.65 10.28
N MET A 197 5.47 17.51 10.17
CA MET A 197 4.12 17.50 9.62
C MET A 197 3.15 18.21 10.58
N ASN A 198 2.51 19.25 10.10
CA ASN A 198 1.60 20.07 10.90
C ASN A 198 0.20 20.25 10.32
N GLY A 199 -0.05 19.66 9.12
CA GLY A 199 -1.34 19.71 8.44
C GLY A 199 -1.65 21.05 7.78
N ASN A 200 -0.64 21.80 7.39
CA ASN A 200 -0.76 23.13 6.80
C ASN A 200 -1.59 23.14 5.49
N PHE A 201 -1.56 22.03 4.73
CA PHE A 201 -2.25 21.95 3.43
C PHE A 201 -3.68 21.39 3.50
N GLY A 202 -4.16 21.01 4.68
CA GLY A 202 -5.57 20.61 4.91
C GLY A 202 -5.91 19.22 4.40
N THR A 203 -7.17 19.03 4.03
CA THR A 203 -7.73 17.72 3.62
C THR A 203 -6.99 17.15 2.39
N GLY A 204 -6.75 15.87 2.39
CA GLY A 204 -6.02 15.14 1.34
C GLY A 204 -4.53 14.98 1.60
N TYR A 205 -3.97 15.75 2.53
CA TYR A 205 -2.58 15.57 2.98
C TYR A 205 -2.55 14.95 4.37
N PRO A 206 -1.70 13.94 4.61
CA PRO A 206 -1.60 13.34 5.93
C PRO A 206 -1.01 14.31 6.95
N ARG A 207 -1.39 14.12 8.22
CA ARG A 207 -0.86 14.86 9.35
C ARG A 207 0.16 13.98 10.09
N GLN A 208 0.83 14.54 11.11
CA GLN A 208 1.82 13.83 11.94
C GLN A 208 1.35 12.46 12.44
N TYR A 209 0.05 12.26 12.62
CA TYR A 209 -0.52 11.00 13.07
C TYR A 209 -0.28 9.83 12.09
N ALA A 210 -0.12 10.11 10.79
CA ALA A 210 0.25 9.09 9.82
C ALA A 210 1.71 8.63 10.03
N ALA A 211 2.61 9.54 10.39
CA ALA A 211 3.99 9.21 10.75
C ALA A 211 4.06 8.43 12.07
N ASN A 212 3.27 8.81 13.08
CA ASN A 212 3.17 8.04 14.33
C ASN A 212 2.63 6.61 14.08
N MET A 213 1.63 6.46 13.21
CA MET A 213 1.13 5.14 12.85
C MET A 213 2.19 4.31 12.11
N LEU A 214 2.95 4.91 11.20
CA LEU A 214 4.07 4.23 10.53
C LEU A 214 5.12 3.78 11.55
N LEU A 215 5.54 4.65 12.48
CA LEU A 215 6.47 4.30 13.56
C LEU A 215 5.96 3.13 14.41
N ALA A 216 4.69 3.15 14.80
CA ALA A 216 4.09 2.05 15.55
C ALA A 216 4.21 0.72 14.80
N LYS A 217 3.90 0.69 13.49
CA LYS A 217 4.02 -0.51 12.64
C LYS A 217 5.46 -0.98 12.47
N VAL A 218 6.40 -0.04 12.34
CA VAL A 218 7.83 -0.32 12.27
C VAL A 218 8.30 -0.98 13.58
N TYR A 219 7.97 -0.39 14.72
CA TYR A 219 8.34 -0.94 16.03
C TYR A 219 7.70 -2.30 16.32
N MET A 220 6.43 -2.51 15.93
CA MET A 220 5.80 -3.85 15.99
C MET A 220 6.56 -4.89 15.15
N THR A 221 7.07 -4.49 13.98
CA THR A 221 7.87 -5.36 13.13
C THR A 221 9.20 -5.70 13.77
N LEU A 222 9.88 -4.74 14.38
CA LEU A 222 11.15 -4.95 15.11
C LEU A 222 10.95 -5.76 16.39
N ALA A 223 9.83 -5.55 17.10
CA ALA A 223 9.48 -6.37 18.26
C ALA A 223 9.38 -7.86 17.94
N THR A 224 8.87 -8.21 16.75
CA THR A 224 8.68 -9.60 16.34
C THR A 224 9.88 -10.21 15.57
N ASN A 225 10.88 -9.39 15.17
CA ASN A 225 12.02 -9.84 14.36
C ASN A 225 13.36 -9.52 15.04
N PRO A 226 13.94 -10.47 15.79
CA PRO A 226 15.17 -10.21 16.55
C PRO A 226 16.35 -9.79 15.68
N ASP A 227 16.46 -10.29 14.44
CA ASP A 227 17.57 -9.98 13.53
C ASP A 227 17.55 -8.54 13.00
N LEU A 228 16.40 -7.87 13.08
CA LEU A 228 16.22 -6.49 12.64
C LEU A 228 16.41 -5.47 13.78
N ARG A 229 16.45 -5.90 15.03
CA ARG A 229 16.54 -5.02 16.20
C ARG A 229 17.89 -4.29 16.27
N ALA A 230 17.87 -3.06 16.74
CA ALA A 230 19.08 -2.37 17.12
C ALA A 230 19.78 -3.07 18.30
N ASP A 231 21.11 -2.97 18.36
CA ASP A 231 21.89 -3.62 19.40
C ASP A 231 21.51 -3.08 20.78
N GLY A 232 21.21 -3.98 21.70
CA GLY A 232 20.87 -3.64 23.09
C GLY A 232 19.41 -3.21 23.31
N VAL A 233 18.58 -3.19 22.27
CA VAL A 233 17.14 -2.89 22.39
C VAL A 233 16.35 -4.20 22.44
N SER A 234 15.58 -4.38 23.51
CA SER A 234 14.80 -5.61 23.71
C SER A 234 13.49 -5.63 22.92
N GLU A 235 12.89 -6.79 22.84
CA GLU A 235 11.52 -6.97 22.32
C GLU A 235 10.51 -6.07 23.03
N MET A 236 10.56 -6.06 24.35
CA MET A 236 9.64 -5.29 25.20
C MET A 236 9.82 -3.77 25.01
N ASP A 237 11.06 -3.30 24.79
CA ASP A 237 11.30 -1.89 24.48
C ASP A 237 10.61 -1.50 23.16
N TYR A 238 10.67 -2.35 22.14
CA TYR A 238 10.00 -2.08 20.87
C TYR A 238 8.46 -2.16 20.98
N TRP A 239 7.91 -3.08 21.79
CA TRP A 239 6.47 -3.09 22.07
C TRP A 239 6.04 -1.80 22.80
N GLN A 240 6.85 -1.30 23.74
CA GLN A 240 6.56 -0.04 24.43
C GLN A 240 6.63 1.15 23.46
N LEU A 241 7.66 1.22 22.62
CA LEU A 241 7.78 2.26 21.58
C LEU A 241 6.58 2.22 20.62
N ALA A 242 6.15 1.03 20.20
CA ALA A 242 4.95 0.86 19.36
C ALA A 242 3.69 1.38 20.07
N TYR A 243 3.53 1.06 21.36
CA TYR A 243 2.42 1.54 22.17
C TYR A 243 2.40 3.07 22.25
N ASP A 244 3.52 3.68 22.56
CA ASP A 244 3.65 5.14 22.72
C ASP A 244 3.27 5.86 21.41
N GLN A 245 3.70 5.35 20.26
CA GLN A 245 3.35 5.92 18.96
C GLN A 245 1.87 5.70 18.59
N ALA A 246 1.33 4.52 18.79
CA ALA A 246 -0.07 4.24 18.52
C ALA A 246 -1.01 5.07 19.41
N MET A 247 -0.63 5.32 20.67
CA MET A 247 -1.38 6.18 21.61
C MET A 247 -1.37 7.67 21.20
N GLN A 248 -0.39 8.16 20.42
CA GLN A 248 -0.47 9.50 19.82
C GLN A 248 -1.62 9.62 18.81
N VAL A 249 -2.00 8.51 18.19
CA VAL A 249 -3.07 8.46 17.18
C VAL A 249 -4.43 8.15 17.82
N TYR A 250 -4.43 7.41 18.92
CA TYR A 250 -5.66 7.01 19.62
C TYR A 250 -6.50 8.24 20.06
N GLY A 251 -7.79 8.23 19.69
CA GLY A 251 -8.73 9.29 20.00
C GLY A 251 -8.61 10.55 19.12
N GLN A 252 -7.69 10.58 18.15
CA GLN A 252 -7.60 11.68 17.17
C GLN A 252 -8.55 11.50 15.98
N TYR A 253 -9.01 10.28 15.80
CA TYR A 253 -9.95 9.85 14.77
C TYR A 253 -11.10 9.07 15.40
N SER A 254 -12.11 8.71 14.62
CA SER A 254 -13.26 7.94 15.12
C SER A 254 -13.73 6.94 14.06
N LEU A 255 -14.26 5.80 14.52
CA LEU A 255 -14.83 4.80 13.63
C LEU A 255 -16.05 5.35 12.88
N VAL A 256 -16.15 5.05 11.60
CA VAL A 256 -17.34 5.27 10.77
C VAL A 256 -18.36 4.18 11.13
N ALA A 257 -19.60 4.58 11.40
CA ALA A 257 -20.64 3.66 11.86
C ALA A 257 -21.01 2.58 10.84
N ASP A 258 -21.09 2.95 9.56
CA ASP A 258 -21.30 2.00 8.47
C ASP A 258 -19.95 1.63 7.83
N TYR A 259 -19.48 0.42 8.15
CA TYR A 259 -18.23 -0.11 7.61
C TYR A 259 -18.16 -0.08 6.08
N SER A 260 -19.26 -0.40 5.40
CA SER A 260 -19.28 -0.48 3.94
C SER A 260 -19.10 0.88 3.28
N SER A 261 -19.50 1.95 3.96
CA SER A 261 -19.36 3.32 3.45
C SER A 261 -17.91 3.82 3.42
N LEU A 262 -16.99 3.18 4.14
CA LEU A 262 -15.55 3.48 4.06
C LEU A 262 -14.97 3.32 2.65
N PHE A 263 -15.57 2.44 1.85
CA PHE A 263 -15.05 2.05 0.54
C PHE A 263 -15.97 2.56 -0.58
N THR A 264 -16.35 3.82 -0.50
CA THR A 264 -17.20 4.52 -1.49
C THR A 264 -16.60 5.90 -1.80
N ASP A 265 -16.80 6.38 -3.02
CA ASP A 265 -16.34 7.71 -3.46
C ASP A 265 -17.15 8.86 -2.79
N THR A 266 -18.25 8.54 -2.13
CA THR A 266 -19.09 9.51 -1.42
C THR A 266 -18.71 9.73 0.04
N ASN A 267 -17.78 8.95 0.59
CA ASN A 267 -17.34 9.05 1.99
C ASN A 267 -15.82 9.10 2.14
N GLU A 268 -15.15 9.76 1.21
CA GLU A 268 -13.71 9.96 1.24
C GLU A 268 -13.27 10.92 2.33
N ASN A 269 -12.01 10.78 2.77
CA ASN A 269 -11.43 11.55 3.87
C ASN A 269 -12.34 11.56 5.10
N SER A 270 -12.94 10.42 5.39
CA SER A 270 -13.89 10.22 6.49
C SER A 270 -13.24 10.46 7.86
N PRO A 271 -14.03 10.60 8.96
CA PRO A 271 -13.48 10.70 10.30
C PRO A 271 -12.61 9.51 10.74
N GLU A 272 -12.66 8.37 10.06
CA GLU A 272 -11.83 7.20 10.29
C GLU A 272 -10.50 7.26 9.53
N SER A 273 -10.42 8.05 8.46
CA SER A 273 -9.25 8.11 7.59
C SER A 273 -8.09 8.89 8.22
N ILE A 274 -6.94 8.23 8.37
CA ILE A 274 -5.71 8.85 8.81
C ILE A 274 -4.88 9.29 7.60
N TRP A 275 -4.88 8.47 6.54
CA TRP A 275 -4.24 8.78 5.28
C TRP A 275 -4.91 8.06 4.12
N GLU A 276 -5.33 8.82 3.13
CA GLU A 276 -5.85 8.34 1.86
C GLU A 276 -5.03 8.88 0.69
N LEU A 277 -4.80 8.05 -0.30
CA LEU A 277 -4.31 8.51 -1.60
C LEU A 277 -5.49 9.08 -2.38
N GLN A 278 -5.35 10.34 -2.79
CA GLN A 278 -6.39 11.06 -3.49
C GLN A 278 -6.43 10.62 -4.96
N ILE A 279 -7.54 10.07 -5.40
CA ILE A 279 -7.75 9.50 -6.72
C ILE A 279 -8.79 10.33 -7.47
N SER A 280 -8.58 10.53 -8.77
CA SER A 280 -9.55 11.20 -9.63
C SER A 280 -9.48 10.67 -11.06
N GLN A 281 -10.65 10.43 -11.65
CA GLN A 281 -10.74 10.07 -13.06
C GLN A 281 -10.23 11.20 -13.98
N ASP A 282 -10.36 12.45 -13.56
CA ASP A 282 -9.89 13.61 -14.34
C ASP A 282 -8.36 13.71 -14.34
N ALA A 283 -7.72 13.28 -13.26
CA ALA A 283 -6.27 13.15 -13.17
C ALA A 283 -5.72 11.91 -13.90
N ALA A 284 -6.59 10.97 -14.27
CA ALA A 284 -6.24 9.70 -14.93
C ALA A 284 -5.15 8.91 -14.19
N ASN A 285 -5.14 8.98 -12.86
CA ASN A 285 -4.06 8.43 -12.03
C ASN A 285 -4.33 7.02 -11.50
N SER A 286 -5.56 6.47 -11.63
CA SER A 286 -5.88 5.12 -11.21
C SER A 286 -6.90 4.42 -12.11
N GLN A 287 -6.67 3.14 -12.37
CA GLN A 287 -7.60 2.23 -13.06
C GLN A 287 -8.20 1.19 -12.10
N MET A 288 -8.13 1.41 -10.79
CA MET A 288 -8.59 0.44 -9.79
C MET A 288 -10.05 0.04 -10.00
N GLY A 289 -10.92 0.99 -10.27
CA GLY A 289 -12.32 0.72 -10.55
C GLY A 289 -12.51 -0.24 -11.73
N ARG A 290 -11.76 -0.07 -12.83
CA ARG A 290 -11.79 -1.00 -13.96
C ARG A 290 -11.23 -2.37 -13.60
N ASN A 291 -10.09 -2.40 -12.90
CA ASN A 291 -9.34 -3.63 -12.68
C ASN A 291 -9.95 -4.51 -11.58
N PHE A 292 -10.49 -3.91 -10.52
CA PHE A 292 -10.99 -4.65 -9.36
C PHE A 292 -12.52 -4.82 -9.37
N THR A 293 -13.28 -3.96 -10.05
CA THR A 293 -14.72 -4.15 -10.22
C THR A 293 -15.03 -5.46 -10.97
N PRO A 294 -15.96 -6.29 -10.49
CA PRO A 294 -16.31 -7.54 -11.12
C PRO A 294 -16.84 -7.38 -12.55
N TRP A 295 -16.56 -8.36 -13.40
CA TRP A 295 -17.00 -8.38 -14.79
C TRP A 295 -18.51 -8.17 -14.91
N LYS A 296 -18.93 -7.16 -15.68
CA LYS A 296 -20.35 -6.80 -15.89
C LYS A 296 -21.12 -6.39 -14.61
N TYR A 297 -20.42 -6.08 -13.51
CA TYR A 297 -21.05 -5.47 -12.35
C TYR A 297 -21.61 -4.08 -12.68
N LYS A 298 -20.85 -3.31 -13.45
CA LYS A 298 -21.26 -2.04 -14.09
C LYS A 298 -21.19 -2.16 -15.63
N LEU A 299 -21.73 -1.18 -16.33
CA LEU A 299 -21.51 -1.01 -17.77
C LEU A 299 -20.04 -0.63 -18.00
N GLY A 300 -19.50 -1.04 -19.14
CA GLY A 300 -18.10 -0.82 -19.48
C GLY A 300 -17.24 -2.07 -19.34
N GLN A 301 -15.93 -1.88 -19.37
CA GLN A 301 -14.95 -2.96 -19.30
C GLN A 301 -14.38 -3.07 -17.88
N HIS A 302 -14.72 -4.15 -17.19
CA HIS A 302 -14.26 -4.45 -15.84
C HIS A 302 -13.71 -5.87 -15.77
N PHE A 303 -12.70 -6.12 -14.94
CA PHE A 303 -11.91 -7.34 -14.96
C PHE A 303 -12.07 -8.21 -13.71
N GLY A 304 -12.31 -7.62 -12.53
CA GLY A 304 -12.47 -8.35 -11.27
C GLY A 304 -11.21 -9.15 -10.91
N TRP A 305 -10.05 -8.49 -10.89
CA TRP A 305 -8.76 -9.14 -10.72
C TRP A 305 -8.58 -9.82 -9.37
N LEU A 306 -9.21 -9.31 -8.30
CA LEU A 306 -9.03 -9.84 -6.96
C LEU A 306 -10.22 -10.72 -6.54
N ARG A 307 -9.90 -11.96 -6.19
CA ARG A 307 -10.79 -12.93 -5.57
C ARG A 307 -10.23 -13.34 -4.23
N VAL A 308 -11.08 -13.32 -3.21
CA VAL A 308 -10.70 -13.83 -1.90
C VAL A 308 -10.83 -15.35 -1.88
N SER A 309 -9.89 -16.06 -1.29
CA SER A 309 -10.00 -17.52 -1.12
C SER A 309 -11.24 -17.89 -0.32
N ALA A 310 -11.95 -18.94 -0.75
CA ALA A 310 -13.23 -19.32 -0.16
C ALA A 310 -13.14 -19.69 1.33
N ASP A 311 -12.03 -20.30 1.74
CA ASP A 311 -11.72 -20.65 3.13
C ASP A 311 -11.56 -19.41 4.02
N VAL A 312 -11.04 -18.31 3.48
CA VAL A 312 -10.94 -17.02 4.20
C VAL A 312 -12.33 -16.45 4.50
N TYR A 313 -13.22 -16.50 3.50
CA TYR A 313 -14.62 -16.13 3.71
C TYR A 313 -15.31 -17.02 4.74
N ASP A 314 -15.19 -18.35 4.60
CA ASP A 314 -15.82 -19.31 5.51
C ASP A 314 -15.35 -19.12 6.94
N HIS A 315 -14.07 -18.83 7.14
CA HIS A 315 -13.51 -18.56 8.48
C HIS A 315 -14.14 -17.29 9.08
N HIS A 316 -14.24 -16.21 8.33
CA HIS A 316 -14.88 -14.98 8.81
C HIS A 316 -16.36 -15.21 9.14
N ALA A 317 -17.12 -15.78 8.21
CA ALA A 317 -18.55 -16.01 8.37
C ALA A 317 -18.90 -17.00 9.49
N SER A 318 -18.03 -17.99 9.77
CA SER A 318 -18.21 -18.93 10.89
C SER A 318 -17.82 -18.33 12.24
N THR A 319 -16.82 -17.43 12.27
CA THR A 319 -16.39 -16.77 13.52
C THR A 319 -17.42 -15.72 13.94
N TYR A 320 -17.91 -14.93 13.00
CA TYR A 320 -18.89 -13.88 13.23
C TYR A 320 -20.09 -14.02 12.28
N PRO A 321 -21.06 -14.90 12.56
CA PRO A 321 -22.27 -15.01 11.77
C PRO A 321 -23.03 -13.69 11.74
N ASN A 322 -23.41 -13.22 10.55
CA ASN A 322 -24.10 -11.95 10.29
C ASN A 322 -23.26 -10.68 10.56
N ASP A 323 -21.94 -10.79 10.55
CA ASP A 323 -21.07 -9.62 10.60
C ASP A 323 -21.35 -8.69 9.40
N PRO A 324 -21.68 -7.40 9.61
CA PRO A 324 -21.90 -6.45 8.51
C PRO A 324 -20.68 -6.28 7.61
N ARG A 325 -19.46 -6.55 8.09
CA ARG A 325 -18.23 -6.49 7.30
C ARG A 325 -18.18 -7.53 6.17
N LEU A 326 -18.95 -8.62 6.30
CA LEU A 326 -19.06 -9.64 5.24
C LEU A 326 -19.58 -9.04 3.93
N GLU A 327 -20.64 -8.24 4.00
CA GLU A 327 -21.21 -7.58 2.81
C GLU A 327 -20.32 -6.47 2.26
N GLY A 328 -19.56 -5.79 3.12
CA GLY A 328 -18.61 -4.74 2.72
C GLY A 328 -17.34 -5.26 2.07
N THR A 329 -16.96 -6.51 2.38
CA THR A 329 -15.67 -7.10 1.97
C THR A 329 -15.79 -8.10 0.84
N TYR A 330 -16.91 -8.85 0.77
CA TYR A 330 -17.09 -9.97 -0.17
C TYR A 330 -18.33 -9.78 -1.02
N LEU A 331 -18.21 -9.94 -2.34
CA LEU A 331 -19.36 -9.95 -3.25
C LEU A 331 -19.63 -11.39 -3.71
N HIS A 332 -20.82 -11.89 -3.37
CA HIS A 332 -21.26 -13.25 -3.62
C HIS A 332 -22.15 -13.41 -4.84
N SER A 333 -22.95 -12.39 -5.14
CA SER A 333 -23.84 -12.36 -6.28
C SER A 333 -24.17 -10.94 -6.70
N TYR A 334 -24.45 -10.75 -7.97
CA TYR A 334 -24.87 -9.46 -8.52
C TYR A 334 -25.63 -9.67 -9.83
N ASN A 335 -26.49 -8.73 -10.17
CA ASN A 335 -27.12 -8.70 -11.48
C ASN A 335 -26.20 -7.99 -12.48
N ARG A 336 -26.02 -8.61 -13.65
CA ARG A 336 -25.24 -7.99 -14.72
C ARG A 336 -25.89 -6.70 -15.19
N ALA A 337 -25.12 -5.64 -15.31
CA ALA A 337 -25.59 -4.35 -15.75
C ALA A 337 -26.05 -4.33 -17.23
N ASP A 338 -25.53 -5.24 -18.07
CA ASP A 338 -25.84 -5.29 -19.50
C ASP A 338 -27.14 -6.03 -19.86
N ASN A 339 -27.60 -6.98 -19.02
CA ASN A 339 -28.78 -7.82 -19.36
C ASN A 339 -29.60 -8.25 -18.16
N GLY A 340 -29.26 -7.84 -16.94
CA GLY A 340 -29.98 -8.16 -15.71
C GLY A 340 -29.84 -9.60 -15.20
N ASN A 341 -29.07 -10.46 -15.86
CA ASN A 341 -28.91 -11.85 -15.43
C ASN A 341 -28.10 -11.93 -14.14
N LEU A 342 -28.57 -12.77 -13.20
CA LEU A 342 -27.88 -13.01 -11.94
C LEU A 342 -26.59 -13.80 -12.17
N ILE A 343 -25.50 -13.30 -11.64
CA ILE A 343 -24.22 -14.01 -11.44
C ILE A 343 -24.15 -14.43 -9.99
N THR A 344 -23.88 -15.71 -9.76
CA THR A 344 -23.63 -16.24 -8.40
C THR A 344 -22.21 -16.78 -8.30
N VAL A 345 -21.55 -16.41 -7.21
CA VAL A 345 -20.23 -16.89 -6.83
C VAL A 345 -20.28 -17.48 -5.42
N TYR A 346 -19.18 -17.98 -4.89
CA TYR A 346 -19.14 -18.53 -3.55
C TYR A 346 -19.46 -17.46 -2.48
N PRO A 347 -20.28 -17.75 -1.42
CA PRO A 347 -20.95 -19.02 -1.14
C PRO A 347 -22.29 -19.21 -1.85
N SER A 348 -22.78 -18.27 -2.64
CA SER A 348 -24.02 -18.42 -3.41
C SER A 348 -24.00 -19.64 -4.36
N ASN A 349 -22.79 -20.08 -4.72
CA ASN A 349 -22.56 -21.30 -5.48
C ASN A 349 -21.60 -22.25 -4.73
N PRO A 350 -22.06 -22.99 -3.73
CA PRO A 350 -21.21 -23.87 -2.93
C PRO A 350 -20.66 -25.08 -3.72
N ALA A 351 -21.23 -25.40 -4.87
CA ALA A 351 -20.74 -26.49 -5.72
C ALA A 351 -19.37 -26.22 -6.33
N ARG A 352 -18.93 -24.94 -6.44
CA ARG A 352 -17.61 -24.51 -6.92
C ARG A 352 -17.14 -25.24 -8.19
N PRO A 353 -17.96 -25.30 -9.29
CA PRO A 353 -17.63 -26.14 -10.44
C PRO A 353 -16.42 -25.64 -11.25
N ASN A 354 -16.09 -24.38 -11.13
CA ASN A 354 -14.95 -23.75 -11.80
C ASN A 354 -14.52 -22.48 -11.06
N PHE A 355 -13.35 -21.97 -11.38
CA PHE A 355 -12.77 -20.80 -10.73
C PHE A 355 -13.71 -19.57 -10.70
N SER A 356 -14.42 -19.28 -11.78
CA SER A 356 -15.28 -18.09 -11.87
C SER A 356 -16.45 -18.09 -10.88
N LYS A 357 -16.76 -19.24 -10.27
CA LYS A 357 -17.85 -19.43 -9.29
C LYS A 357 -17.35 -19.95 -7.94
N ALA A 358 -16.05 -20.16 -7.80
CA ALA A 358 -15.47 -20.84 -6.65
C ALA A 358 -15.11 -19.91 -5.50
N HIS A 359 -14.92 -18.63 -5.76
CA HIS A 359 -14.41 -17.66 -4.82
C HIS A 359 -15.18 -16.34 -4.89
N PRO A 360 -15.51 -15.66 -3.76
CA PRO A 360 -16.15 -14.36 -3.80
C PRO A 360 -15.20 -13.32 -4.41
N TYR A 361 -15.76 -12.29 -5.02
CA TYR A 361 -14.97 -11.13 -5.40
C TYR A 361 -14.61 -10.33 -4.16
N PHE A 362 -13.41 -9.73 -4.17
CA PHE A 362 -13.04 -8.71 -3.21
C PHE A 362 -13.80 -7.42 -3.54
N PHE A 363 -14.48 -6.84 -2.54
CA PHE A 363 -15.48 -5.83 -2.81
C PHE A 363 -15.10 -4.41 -2.39
N LYS A 364 -14.11 -4.24 -1.51
CA LYS A 364 -13.70 -2.91 -1.01
C LYS A 364 -13.27 -1.95 -2.13
N PHE A 365 -12.57 -2.44 -3.15
CA PHE A 365 -12.11 -1.63 -4.28
C PHE A 365 -13.04 -1.71 -5.52
N THR A 366 -14.24 -2.26 -5.36
CA THR A 366 -15.26 -2.21 -6.38
C THR A 366 -15.92 -0.84 -6.38
N GLU A 367 -15.96 -0.16 -7.51
CA GLU A 367 -16.75 1.06 -7.67
C GLU A 367 -18.23 0.78 -7.50
N LYS A 368 -18.84 1.34 -6.45
CA LYS A 368 -20.22 1.08 -6.07
C LYS A 368 -21.15 2.20 -6.50
N ASP A 369 -20.73 3.43 -6.31
CA ASP A 369 -21.60 4.60 -6.35
C ASP A 369 -21.56 5.30 -7.70
N THR A 370 -20.39 5.53 -8.28
CA THR A 370 -20.23 6.32 -9.49
C THR A 370 -20.22 5.47 -10.75
N GLN A 371 -20.89 5.94 -11.78
CA GLN A 371 -20.85 5.36 -13.12
C GLN A 371 -19.81 6.09 -13.96
N HIS A 372 -18.66 5.47 -14.19
CA HIS A 372 -17.62 6.05 -15.04
C HIS A 372 -17.78 5.61 -16.49
N SER A 373 -17.61 6.56 -17.40
CA SER A 373 -17.60 6.29 -18.85
C SER A 373 -16.22 5.87 -19.38
N ASN A 374 -15.17 6.06 -18.59
CA ASN A 374 -13.78 5.74 -18.93
C ASN A 374 -13.23 4.63 -18.02
N GLN A 375 -11.94 4.35 -18.13
CA GLN A 375 -11.27 3.30 -17.36
C GLN A 375 -10.75 3.77 -15.99
N TYR A 376 -10.81 5.07 -15.71
CA TYR A 376 -10.28 5.65 -14.49
C TYR A 376 -11.37 5.78 -13.43
N GLY A 377 -11.00 5.65 -12.17
CA GLY A 377 -11.90 5.74 -11.03
C GLY A 377 -11.71 7.02 -10.22
N ASP A 378 -12.67 7.28 -9.34
CA ASP A 378 -12.62 8.41 -8.38
C ASP A 378 -12.42 7.93 -6.94
N GLN A 379 -12.65 6.66 -6.63
CA GLN A 379 -12.55 6.16 -5.25
C GLN A 379 -11.12 6.27 -4.73
N ASN A 380 -10.94 7.03 -3.65
CA ASN A 380 -9.67 7.11 -2.90
C ASN A 380 -9.23 5.77 -2.36
N VAL A 381 -7.94 5.64 -2.12
CA VAL A 381 -7.35 4.45 -1.48
C VAL A 381 -6.92 4.78 -0.07
N ILE A 382 -7.63 4.20 0.89
CA ILE A 382 -7.25 4.29 2.30
C ILE A 382 -5.98 3.49 2.52
N ILE A 383 -4.95 4.14 3.07
CA ILE A 383 -3.69 3.51 3.46
C ILE A 383 -3.65 3.27 4.96
N TYR A 384 -4.11 4.25 5.76
CA TYR A 384 -4.18 4.15 7.22
C TYR A 384 -5.54 4.62 7.72
N ARG A 385 -6.13 3.86 8.63
CA ARG A 385 -7.42 4.21 9.26
C ARG A 385 -7.49 3.80 10.73
N TYR A 386 -8.39 4.42 11.45
CA TYR A 386 -8.51 4.28 12.91
C TYR A 386 -8.87 2.87 13.37
N GLY A 387 -9.64 2.11 12.60
CA GLY A 387 -9.91 0.71 12.90
C GLY A 387 -8.64 -0.12 13.04
N GLU A 388 -7.61 0.13 12.22
CA GLU A 388 -6.32 -0.55 12.34
C GLU A 388 -5.56 -0.14 13.60
N VAL A 389 -5.65 1.13 14.02
CA VAL A 389 -5.01 1.60 15.27
C VAL A 389 -5.54 0.83 16.47
N LEU A 390 -6.85 0.57 16.52
CA LEU A 390 -7.47 -0.20 17.60
C LEU A 390 -6.97 -1.66 17.65
N ILE A 391 -6.82 -2.30 16.48
CA ILE A 391 -6.27 -3.66 16.42
C ILE A 391 -4.81 -3.68 16.82
N MET A 392 -4.01 -2.71 16.35
CA MET A 392 -2.60 -2.57 16.74
C MET A 392 -2.48 -2.39 18.26
N LEU A 393 -3.25 -1.50 18.86
CA LEU A 393 -3.25 -1.27 20.30
C LEU A 393 -3.69 -2.51 21.09
N ALA A 394 -4.64 -3.28 20.57
CA ALA A 394 -5.06 -4.54 21.19
C ALA A 394 -3.92 -5.56 21.19
N GLU A 395 -3.21 -5.72 20.07
CA GLU A 395 -2.05 -6.59 19.97
C GLU A 395 -0.92 -6.14 20.88
N ILE A 396 -0.51 -4.87 20.76
CA ILE A 396 0.58 -4.28 21.53
C ILE A 396 0.31 -4.41 23.04
N SER A 397 -0.92 -4.10 23.47
CA SER A 397 -1.32 -4.19 24.89
C SER A 397 -1.32 -5.62 25.40
N ASN A 398 -1.64 -6.60 24.55
CA ASN A 398 -1.52 -8.02 24.90
C ASN A 398 -0.06 -8.44 25.05
N GLU A 399 0.83 -8.00 24.16
CA GLU A 399 2.27 -8.33 24.25
C GLU A 399 2.93 -7.68 25.49
N LEU A 400 2.51 -6.46 25.85
CA LEU A 400 2.95 -5.76 27.06
C LEU A 400 2.30 -6.26 28.33
N ASP A 401 1.26 -7.10 28.27
CA ASP A 401 0.43 -7.56 29.41
C ASP A 401 -0.04 -6.37 30.29
N ASN A 402 -0.46 -5.27 29.67
CA ASN A 402 -0.84 -4.04 30.38
C ASN A 402 -2.35 -3.95 30.74
N GLY A 403 -3.14 -4.95 30.38
CA GLY A 403 -4.54 -5.10 30.75
C GLY A 403 -5.53 -4.27 29.91
N GLN A 404 -5.10 -3.55 28.88
CA GLN A 404 -5.96 -2.65 28.08
C GLN A 404 -6.46 -3.30 26.79
N GLN A 405 -5.91 -4.44 26.38
CA GLN A 405 -6.15 -5.10 25.11
C GLN A 405 -7.63 -5.35 24.82
N LEU A 406 -8.41 -5.74 25.80
CA LEU A 406 -9.84 -6.04 25.65
C LEU A 406 -10.67 -4.79 25.35
N GLY A 407 -10.25 -3.63 25.89
CA GLY A 407 -10.93 -2.35 25.65
C GLY A 407 -10.89 -1.95 24.18
N PHE A 408 -9.73 -2.04 23.54
CA PHE A 408 -9.55 -1.69 22.14
C PHE A 408 -10.32 -2.61 21.18
N VAL A 409 -10.32 -3.92 21.44
CA VAL A 409 -11.13 -4.86 20.66
C VAL A 409 -12.63 -4.60 20.85
N THR A 410 -13.06 -4.28 22.06
CA THR A 410 -14.47 -3.96 22.34
C THR A 410 -14.91 -2.70 21.58
N GLU A 411 -14.08 -1.67 21.54
CA GLU A 411 -14.36 -0.45 20.77
C GLU A 411 -14.52 -0.77 19.29
N LEU A 412 -13.61 -1.55 18.70
CA LEU A 412 -13.67 -1.94 17.29
C LEU A 412 -14.94 -2.75 16.97
N LEU A 413 -15.20 -3.81 17.74
CA LEU A 413 -16.31 -4.73 17.47
C LEU A 413 -17.68 -4.09 17.73
N SER A 414 -17.76 -3.13 18.65
CA SER A 414 -19.02 -2.42 18.95
C SER A 414 -19.56 -1.66 17.74
N ARG A 415 -18.69 -1.17 16.83
CA ARG A 415 -19.09 -0.51 15.57
C ARG A 415 -20.01 -1.39 14.73
N VAL A 416 -19.74 -2.69 14.68
CA VAL A 416 -20.51 -3.67 13.90
C VAL A 416 -21.54 -4.43 14.75
N GLY A 417 -21.83 -3.94 15.96
CA GLY A 417 -22.81 -4.54 16.86
C GLY A 417 -22.35 -5.85 17.49
N MET A 418 -21.05 -6.10 17.55
CA MET A 418 -20.46 -7.31 18.09
C MET A 418 -19.69 -7.05 19.38
N SER A 419 -19.29 -8.14 20.06
CA SER A 419 -18.50 -8.08 21.28
C SER A 419 -17.41 -9.16 21.23
N PRO A 420 -16.28 -8.96 21.92
CA PRO A 420 -15.25 -9.99 22.07
C PRO A 420 -15.82 -11.29 22.62
N GLN A 421 -15.41 -12.42 22.07
CA GLN A 421 -15.87 -13.76 22.44
C GLN A 421 -14.70 -14.75 22.52
N GLY A 422 -14.90 -15.89 23.20
CA GLY A 422 -14.00 -17.03 23.17
C GLY A 422 -12.55 -16.66 23.52
N ALA A 423 -11.65 -16.75 22.58
CA ALA A 423 -10.21 -16.59 22.74
C ALA A 423 -9.78 -15.21 23.30
N TYR A 424 -10.61 -14.17 23.16
CA TYR A 424 -10.33 -12.85 23.77
C TYR A 424 -10.37 -12.87 25.31
N PHE A 425 -10.91 -13.92 25.92
CA PHE A 425 -10.96 -14.11 27.38
C PHE A 425 -10.02 -15.24 27.85
N GLY A 426 -9.20 -15.77 26.97
CA GLY A 426 -8.27 -16.84 27.24
C GLY A 426 -6.90 -16.37 27.70
N THR A 427 -5.88 -17.18 27.39
CA THR A 427 -4.47 -16.86 27.63
C THR A 427 -3.98 -15.75 26.70
N GLN A 428 -2.79 -15.20 27.00
CA GLN A 428 -2.14 -14.21 26.12
C GLN A 428 -1.98 -14.72 24.69
N ASP A 429 -1.64 -16.00 24.51
CA ASP A 429 -1.49 -16.63 23.19
C ASP A 429 -2.82 -16.77 22.46
N GLU A 430 -3.88 -17.15 23.17
CA GLU A 430 -5.23 -17.24 22.59
C GLU A 430 -5.76 -15.85 22.18
N PHE A 431 -5.52 -14.83 23.01
CA PHE A 431 -5.86 -13.46 22.69
C PHE A 431 -5.08 -12.97 21.44
N ARG A 432 -3.76 -13.21 21.41
CA ARG A 432 -2.91 -12.88 20.25
C ARG A 432 -3.46 -13.49 18.97
N GLU A 433 -3.83 -14.78 19.03
CA GLU A 433 -4.39 -15.45 17.85
C GLU A 433 -5.71 -14.81 17.40
N ALA A 434 -6.60 -14.47 18.33
CA ALA A 434 -7.86 -13.81 18.02
C ALA A 434 -7.64 -12.44 17.35
N VAL A 435 -6.71 -11.63 17.86
CA VAL A 435 -6.36 -10.33 17.26
C VAL A 435 -5.74 -10.48 15.87
N MET A 436 -4.90 -11.49 15.66
CA MET A 436 -4.32 -11.74 14.32
C MET A 436 -5.39 -12.16 13.30
N TYR A 437 -6.47 -12.82 13.72
CA TYR A 437 -7.63 -13.06 12.86
C TYR A 437 -8.49 -11.80 12.70
N GLU A 438 -8.56 -10.93 13.71
CA GLU A 438 -9.29 -9.67 13.60
C GLU A 438 -8.67 -8.72 12.56
N TYR A 439 -7.32 -8.68 12.43
CA TYR A 439 -6.66 -8.02 11.29
C TYR A 439 -7.21 -8.53 9.96
N ARG A 440 -7.34 -9.85 9.81
CA ARG A 440 -7.86 -10.45 8.58
C ARG A 440 -9.33 -10.10 8.33
N PHE A 441 -10.18 -10.04 9.36
CA PHE A 441 -11.60 -9.72 9.20
C PHE A 441 -11.81 -8.23 8.89
N GLU A 442 -11.06 -7.38 9.55
CA GLU A 442 -11.19 -5.93 9.45
C GLU A 442 -10.44 -5.35 8.25
N MET A 443 -9.17 -5.74 8.07
CA MET A 443 -8.22 -5.11 7.16
C MET A 443 -8.00 -5.87 5.86
N LEU A 444 -8.72 -6.97 5.58
CA LEU A 444 -8.51 -7.79 4.38
C LEU A 444 -8.39 -6.93 3.12
N GLY A 445 -7.31 -7.12 2.39
CA GLY A 445 -7.06 -6.49 1.10
C GLY A 445 -6.52 -5.06 1.14
N GLU A 446 -6.41 -4.45 2.33
CA GLU A 446 -5.92 -3.07 2.48
C GLU A 446 -4.39 -2.96 2.51
N GLY A 447 -3.67 -4.06 2.30
CA GLY A 447 -2.22 -4.07 2.09
C GLY A 447 -1.40 -4.60 3.26
N GLU A 448 -2.02 -4.96 4.39
CA GLU A 448 -1.28 -5.46 5.57
C GLU A 448 -1.30 -6.98 5.71
N ASP A 449 -2.16 -7.68 4.99
CA ASP A 449 -2.29 -9.14 5.07
C ASP A 449 -1.00 -9.90 4.72
N ALA A 450 -0.23 -9.37 3.76
CA ALA A 450 1.05 -9.95 3.37
C ALA A 450 2.10 -9.83 4.47
N HIS A 451 1.95 -8.87 5.38
CA HIS A 451 2.97 -8.50 6.35
C HIS A 451 2.67 -9.00 7.76
N ASN A 452 1.43 -8.88 8.25
CA ASN A 452 1.08 -9.14 9.63
C ASN A 452 1.43 -10.59 10.08
N ASN A 453 1.16 -11.60 9.26
CA ASN A 453 1.52 -12.97 9.61
C ASN A 453 3.03 -13.25 9.42
N ARG A 454 3.68 -12.67 8.38
CA ARG A 454 5.11 -12.86 8.12
C ARG A 454 5.99 -12.23 9.20
N ARG A 455 5.64 -11.06 9.73
CA ARG A 455 6.42 -10.43 10.82
C ARG A 455 6.51 -11.28 12.09
N ARG A 456 5.62 -12.25 12.26
CA ARG A 456 5.66 -13.24 13.34
C ARG A 456 6.49 -14.49 13.02
N GLY A 457 7.22 -14.47 11.91
CA GLY A 457 8.11 -15.54 11.46
C GLY A 457 7.46 -16.59 10.58
N PHE A 458 8.32 -17.40 9.97
CA PHE A 458 7.90 -18.42 8.99
C PHE A 458 6.94 -19.45 9.59
N ASP A 459 7.23 -19.99 10.77
CA ASP A 459 6.39 -21.02 11.42
C ASP A 459 4.97 -20.52 11.65
N TYR A 460 4.82 -19.24 12.05
CA TYR A 460 3.51 -18.63 12.24
C TYR A 460 2.77 -18.51 10.90
N PHE A 461 3.42 -17.96 9.89
CA PHE A 461 2.83 -17.81 8.56
C PHE A 461 2.49 -19.16 7.91
N LEU A 462 3.38 -20.16 8.04
CA LEU A 462 3.14 -21.51 7.56
C LEU A 462 1.86 -22.11 8.19
N ASN A 463 1.74 -22.05 9.50
CA ASN A 463 0.63 -22.73 10.21
C ASN A 463 -0.70 -21.94 10.09
N LYS A 464 -0.66 -20.60 10.15
CA LYS A 464 -1.87 -19.77 10.26
C LYS A 464 -2.40 -19.28 8.90
N THR A 465 -1.62 -19.40 7.84
CA THR A 465 -2.05 -19.02 6.48
C THR A 465 -1.90 -20.17 5.50
N ILE A 466 -0.70 -20.70 5.32
CA ILE A 466 -0.42 -21.67 4.26
C ILE A 466 -1.11 -23.02 4.52
N LEU A 467 -0.85 -23.63 5.67
CA LEU A 467 -1.46 -24.93 6.01
C LEU A 467 -2.94 -24.78 6.34
N PHE A 468 -3.38 -23.64 6.87
CA PHE A 468 -4.79 -23.32 7.03
C PHE A 468 -5.54 -23.42 5.70
N HIS A 469 -4.97 -22.89 4.62
CA HIS A 469 -5.53 -22.97 3.26
C HIS A 469 -5.36 -24.38 2.66
N ASN A 470 -4.14 -24.91 2.62
CA ASN A 470 -3.84 -26.17 1.93
C ASN A 470 -4.56 -27.38 2.52
N ASN A 471 -4.77 -27.40 3.85
CA ASN A 471 -5.42 -28.49 4.56
C ASN A 471 -6.92 -28.24 4.80
N ASN A 472 -7.48 -27.13 4.30
CA ASN A 472 -8.89 -26.82 4.50
C ASN A 472 -9.75 -27.87 3.81
N PRO A 473 -10.81 -28.42 4.47
CA PRO A 473 -11.68 -29.43 3.88
C PRO A 473 -12.36 -29.02 2.55
N ILE A 474 -12.52 -27.71 2.32
CA ILE A 474 -13.08 -27.21 1.07
C ILE A 474 -12.04 -27.06 -0.04
N HIS A 475 -10.75 -27.19 0.27
CA HIS A 475 -9.68 -27.06 -0.71
C HIS A 475 -9.85 -28.07 -1.84
N ASN A 476 -10.03 -27.58 -3.06
CA ASN A 476 -10.20 -28.40 -4.25
C ASN A 476 -9.05 -28.12 -5.24
N PRO A 477 -8.08 -29.01 -5.35
CA PRO A 477 -6.93 -28.83 -6.25
C PRO A 477 -7.28 -28.67 -7.73
N SER A 478 -8.53 -28.92 -8.13
CA SER A 478 -9.00 -28.65 -9.49
C SER A 478 -9.37 -27.18 -9.73
N VAL A 479 -9.61 -26.44 -8.67
CA VAL A 479 -10.05 -25.03 -8.68
C VAL A 479 -9.07 -24.12 -7.94
N ASP A 480 -8.59 -24.56 -6.79
CA ASP A 480 -7.77 -23.78 -5.88
C ASP A 480 -6.27 -23.90 -6.20
N LEU A 481 -5.51 -22.86 -5.92
CA LEU A 481 -4.06 -22.90 -5.90
C LEU A 481 -3.60 -23.55 -4.60
N THR A 482 -2.60 -24.43 -4.68
CA THR A 482 -1.90 -24.93 -3.49
C THR A 482 -0.73 -23.99 -3.19
N LEU A 483 -0.71 -23.42 -1.99
CA LEU A 483 0.33 -22.49 -1.55
C LEU A 483 1.65 -23.23 -1.30
N SER A 484 2.78 -22.58 -1.63
CA SER A 484 4.12 -23.10 -1.31
C SER A 484 4.32 -23.20 0.19
N THR A 485 5.14 -24.18 0.60
CA THR A 485 5.61 -24.35 1.97
C THR A 485 7.12 -24.10 2.07
N ASP A 486 7.74 -23.63 1.01
CA ASP A 486 9.19 -23.34 0.95
C ASP A 486 9.43 -21.95 1.53
N GLU A 487 10.12 -21.89 2.67
CA GLU A 487 10.41 -20.65 3.40
C GLU A 487 11.05 -19.58 2.50
N THR A 488 11.99 -19.96 1.65
CA THR A 488 12.72 -19.04 0.77
C THR A 488 11.81 -18.39 -0.29
N GLN A 489 10.71 -19.05 -0.65
CA GLN A 489 9.75 -18.55 -1.61
C GLN A 489 8.65 -17.72 -0.96
N VAL A 490 8.24 -18.09 0.26
CA VAL A 490 7.05 -17.50 0.87
C VAL A 490 7.34 -16.29 1.74
N MET A 491 8.60 -16.07 2.15
CA MET A 491 8.93 -14.96 3.06
C MET A 491 9.32 -13.67 2.35
N SER A 492 9.85 -13.73 1.12
CA SER A 492 10.25 -12.55 0.35
C SER A 492 10.01 -12.71 -1.15
N LEU A 493 9.87 -11.58 -1.83
CA LEU A 493 9.88 -11.51 -3.29
C LEU A 493 11.31 -11.49 -3.83
N PRO A 494 11.57 -12.06 -5.01
CA PRO A 494 12.88 -11.90 -5.67
C PRO A 494 13.08 -10.45 -6.13
N ILE A 495 14.31 -9.96 -6.05
CA ILE A 495 14.68 -8.66 -6.63
C ILE A 495 14.37 -8.69 -8.14
N PRO A 496 13.74 -7.63 -8.71
CA PRO A 496 13.38 -7.64 -10.13
C PRO A 496 14.57 -7.86 -11.07
N LEU A 497 14.34 -8.60 -12.15
CA LEU A 497 15.38 -8.86 -13.15
C LEU A 497 15.94 -7.61 -13.78
N ILE A 498 15.12 -6.56 -13.92
CA ILE A 498 15.61 -5.30 -14.47
C ILE A 498 16.66 -4.67 -13.56
N GLU A 499 16.47 -4.73 -12.24
CA GLU A 499 17.44 -4.24 -11.26
C GLU A 499 18.75 -5.06 -11.35
N ILE A 500 18.66 -6.40 -11.31
CA ILE A 500 19.82 -7.29 -11.41
C ILE A 500 20.61 -7.06 -12.73
N ASN A 501 19.90 -6.84 -13.84
CA ASN A 501 20.53 -6.67 -15.15
C ASN A 501 21.10 -5.27 -15.39
N THR A 502 20.69 -4.26 -14.64
CA THR A 502 21.11 -2.86 -14.86
C THR A 502 21.96 -2.30 -13.73
N ASN A 503 22.04 -2.98 -12.59
CA ASN A 503 22.80 -2.55 -11.43
C ASN A 503 23.96 -3.54 -11.16
N ASP A 504 25.15 -3.18 -11.58
CA ASP A 504 26.35 -4.05 -11.49
C ASP A 504 26.76 -4.39 -10.03
N LEU A 505 26.11 -3.82 -9.04
CA LEU A 505 26.39 -4.05 -7.61
C LEU A 505 25.38 -4.99 -6.94
N ILE A 506 24.46 -5.57 -7.71
CA ILE A 506 23.46 -6.54 -7.23
C ILE A 506 23.60 -7.83 -8.04
N ASP A 507 23.81 -8.98 -7.38
CA ASP A 507 23.96 -10.33 -7.97
C ASP A 507 22.61 -11.08 -8.03
#